data_ca9109d3a2485e72a8f8a4e3088bb6f6
#
_entry.id   ca9109d3a2485e72a8f8a4e3088bb6f6
#
_cell.length_a   1.000
_cell.length_b   1.000
_cell.length_c   1.000
_cell.angle_alpha   90.00
_cell.angle_beta   90.00
_cell.angle_gamma   90.00
#
_symmetry.space_group_name_H-M   'P 1'
#
loop_
_entity.id
_entity.type
_entity.pdbx_description
1 polymer ?
#
loop_
_entity_poly.entity_id
_entity_poly.type
_entity_poly.pdbx_seq_one_letter_code
_entity_poly.pdbx_strand_id
1 'polypeptide(L)'
;MKKRIAITVLLLVCFAMQSVFACFITGVGRLASTDGSTMTSHTCDSTGDDLRLWLIPSMEEGSERDVVVSGRKDADYSNFPEVKDYGSRGIVMDTYVNDKDTYQYLHAMYSFANEKGVTMNESTCGWTTEQRTILGEYEGIWDCDMLQDAALENCATAKEAVEFMGAKISEQGWNGWPECIIIADGTDLWAFEAYGGNMWCAFRVPDDAFFFCANRCRIDFWEENSDTYLADPNMKQFALDTGLWNGEGEFRPCQVFAAGNNSFSCVGREWRAVCNIENEYSEAFRANEDLALTKTPDDDFPLYLIPTEKISVQTIFDICGDHYE
;
A
#
# COMPACT_ATOMS: atom_id res chain seq x y z
N MET A 1 -12.63 -28.94 35.82
CA MET A 1 -11.94 -29.26 34.56
C MET A 1 -12.71 -28.78 33.33
N LYS A 2 -13.94 -29.19 33.08
CA LYS A 2 -14.71 -28.82 31.84
C LYS A 2 -14.85 -27.32 31.58
N LYS A 3 -15.06 -26.46 32.60
CA LYS A 3 -15.12 -24.99 32.44
C LYS A 3 -13.77 -24.36 32.08
N ARG A 4 -12.65 -24.88 32.58
CA ARG A 4 -11.32 -24.36 32.23
C ARG A 4 -10.93 -24.73 30.80
N ILE A 5 -11.28 -25.94 30.36
CA ILE A 5 -11.07 -26.39 28.97
C ILE A 5 -11.90 -25.54 28.01
N ALA A 6 -13.15 -25.24 28.34
CA ALA A 6 -14.03 -24.39 27.50
C ALA A 6 -13.48 -22.95 27.38
N ILE A 7 -12.96 -22.35 28.44
CA ILE A 7 -12.36 -21.03 28.42
C ILE A 7 -11.04 -21.03 27.62
N THR A 8 -10.22 -22.07 27.75
CA THR A 8 -8.97 -22.20 26.99
C THR A 8 -9.26 -22.40 25.49
N VAL A 9 -10.28 -23.19 25.15
CA VAL A 9 -10.71 -23.37 23.74
C VAL A 9 -11.32 -22.09 23.20
N LEU A 10 -12.10 -21.35 23.98
CA LEU A 10 -12.67 -20.06 23.56
C LEU A 10 -11.57 -19.01 23.36
N LEU A 11 -10.56 -18.96 24.24
CA LEU A 11 -9.41 -18.07 24.05
C LEU A 11 -8.57 -18.46 22.83
N LEU A 12 -8.34 -19.75 22.58
CA LEU A 12 -7.66 -20.24 21.38
C LEU A 12 -8.46 -19.94 20.11
N VAL A 13 -9.78 -20.04 20.13
CA VAL A 13 -10.65 -19.68 18.99
C VAL A 13 -10.66 -18.17 18.77
N CYS A 14 -10.66 -17.36 19.84
CA CYS A 14 -10.53 -15.89 19.70
C CYS A 14 -9.16 -15.45 19.16
N PHE A 15 -8.08 -16.20 19.45
CA PHE A 15 -6.76 -15.96 18.85
C PHE A 15 -6.67 -16.42 17.38
N ALA A 16 -7.50 -17.37 16.95
CA ALA A 16 -7.52 -17.90 15.60
C ALA A 16 -8.37 -17.07 14.61
N MET A 17 -9.02 -16.01 15.07
CA MET A 17 -9.87 -15.14 14.22
C MET A 17 -9.29 -13.73 14.00
N GLN A 18 -7.99 -13.57 14.11
CA GLN A 18 -7.35 -12.42 13.50
C GLN A 18 -7.22 -12.74 12.01
N SER A 19 -7.99 -12.07 11.19
CA SER A 19 -7.76 -12.02 9.74
C SER A 19 -6.37 -11.46 9.55
N VAL A 20 -5.40 -12.32 9.28
CA VAL A 20 -4.04 -11.90 8.96
C VAL A 20 -4.08 -11.43 7.52
N PHE A 21 -4.35 -10.16 7.31
CA PHE A 21 -3.97 -9.52 6.06
C PHE A 21 -2.45 -9.43 6.09
N ALA A 22 -1.80 -10.14 5.22
CA ALA A 22 -0.35 -10.21 5.18
C ALA A 22 0.14 -9.96 3.76
N CYS A 23 -0.04 -8.73 3.26
CA CYS A 23 0.54 -8.28 2.00
C CYS A 23 2.02 -7.92 2.20
N PHE A 24 2.84 -8.17 1.21
CA PHE A 24 4.21 -7.68 1.17
C PHE A 24 4.51 -7.12 -0.21
N ILE A 25 4.96 -5.88 -0.25
CA ILE A 25 5.31 -5.20 -1.49
C ILE A 25 6.78 -4.84 -1.50
N THR A 26 7.38 -4.91 -2.69
CA THR A 26 8.75 -4.44 -2.91
C THR A 26 8.83 -3.57 -4.15
N GLY A 27 9.78 -2.66 -4.15
CA GLY A 27 10.11 -1.82 -5.29
C GLY A 27 11.62 -1.73 -5.48
N VAL A 28 12.08 -1.83 -6.72
CA VAL A 28 13.50 -1.74 -7.08
C VAL A 28 13.69 -0.60 -8.05
N GLY A 29 14.51 0.36 -7.68
CA GLY A 29 14.92 1.44 -8.57
C GLY A 29 15.79 0.93 -9.74
N ARG A 30 15.71 1.61 -10.86
CA ARG A 30 16.38 1.19 -12.13
C ARG A 30 17.90 1.03 -12.00
N LEU A 31 18.55 1.77 -11.10
CA LEU A 31 19.99 1.63 -10.86
C LEU A 31 20.30 0.54 -9.83
N ALA A 32 19.33 0.05 -9.08
CA ALA A 32 19.45 -1.09 -8.18
C ALA A 32 19.21 -2.43 -8.91
N SER A 33 18.53 -2.44 -10.04
CA SER A 33 18.19 -3.66 -10.79
C SER A 33 19.34 -4.15 -11.69
N THR A 34 19.33 -5.45 -12.02
CA THR A 34 20.35 -6.07 -12.87
C THR A 34 20.26 -5.67 -14.34
N ASP A 35 19.07 -5.32 -14.83
CA ASP A 35 18.78 -5.02 -16.24
C ASP A 35 18.47 -3.55 -16.50
N GLY A 36 18.45 -2.71 -15.45
CA GLY A 36 18.18 -1.28 -15.56
C GLY A 36 16.69 -0.93 -15.59
N SER A 37 15.79 -1.89 -15.39
CA SER A 37 14.37 -1.66 -15.23
C SER A 37 14.02 -1.28 -13.79
N THR A 38 12.91 -0.58 -13.58
CA THR A 38 12.23 -0.58 -12.30
C THR A 38 11.46 -1.89 -12.14
N MET A 39 11.36 -2.41 -10.92
CA MET A 39 10.57 -3.62 -10.64
C MET A 39 9.69 -3.39 -9.43
N THR A 40 8.49 -3.95 -9.47
CA THR A 40 7.58 -4.00 -8.33
C THR A 40 7.09 -5.42 -8.11
N SER A 41 6.82 -5.80 -6.86
CA SER A 41 6.20 -7.08 -6.54
C SER A 41 5.16 -6.94 -5.44
N HIS A 42 4.22 -7.89 -5.42
CA HIS A 42 3.17 -7.98 -4.41
C HIS A 42 2.89 -9.44 -4.08
N THR A 43 2.87 -9.77 -2.80
CA THR A 43 2.23 -10.96 -2.29
C THR A 43 0.93 -10.56 -1.59
N CYS A 44 -0.19 -11.15 -1.98
CA CYS A 44 -1.48 -10.92 -1.33
C CYS A 44 -1.84 -12.17 -0.53
N ASP A 45 -1.69 -12.10 0.79
CA ASP A 45 -1.95 -13.23 1.69
C ASP A 45 -3.37 -13.13 2.26
N SER A 46 -4.35 -13.22 1.37
CA SER A 46 -5.76 -13.13 1.73
C SER A 46 -6.47 -14.48 1.55
N THR A 47 -7.53 -14.69 2.31
CA THR A 47 -8.38 -15.87 2.18
C THR A 47 -9.74 -15.47 1.64
N GLY A 48 -10.06 -15.93 0.43
CA GLY A 48 -11.38 -15.73 -0.19
C GLY A 48 -11.47 -14.60 -1.20
N ASP A 49 -10.35 -13.98 -1.54
CA ASP A 49 -10.29 -12.96 -2.58
C ASP A 49 -10.21 -13.56 -3.98
N ASP A 50 -10.75 -12.84 -4.95
CA ASP A 50 -10.67 -13.22 -6.36
C ASP A 50 -9.38 -12.70 -6.99
N LEU A 51 -8.40 -13.59 -7.13
CA LEU A 51 -7.09 -13.29 -7.71
C LEU A 51 -7.03 -13.49 -9.23
N ARG A 52 -8.17 -13.61 -9.91
CA ARG A 52 -8.19 -13.71 -11.37
C ARG A 52 -7.75 -12.40 -12.00
N LEU A 53 -7.10 -12.52 -13.15
CA LEU A 53 -6.63 -11.38 -13.93
C LEU A 53 -7.61 -11.07 -15.05
N TRP A 54 -7.90 -9.80 -15.25
CA TRP A 54 -8.78 -9.30 -16.27
C TRP A 54 -8.08 -8.22 -17.08
N LEU A 55 -8.18 -8.32 -18.40
CA LEU A 55 -7.79 -7.22 -19.27
C LEU A 55 -8.99 -6.27 -19.41
N ILE A 56 -8.89 -5.08 -18.85
CA ILE A 56 -9.87 -4.02 -19.03
C ILE A 56 -9.47 -3.22 -20.26
N PRO A 57 -10.33 -3.17 -21.30
CA PRO A 57 -10.02 -2.41 -22.50
C PRO A 57 -10.07 -0.90 -22.25
N SER A 58 -9.37 -0.13 -23.07
CA SER A 58 -9.49 1.32 -23.12
C SER A 58 -10.92 1.74 -23.42
N MET A 59 -11.32 2.90 -22.93
CA MET A 59 -12.60 3.55 -23.23
C MET A 59 -12.36 4.85 -23.97
N GLU A 60 -13.32 5.26 -24.81
CA GLU A 60 -13.24 6.51 -25.56
C GLU A 60 -13.51 7.72 -24.63
N GLU A 61 -12.98 8.89 -24.99
CA GLU A 61 -13.32 10.18 -24.38
C GLU A 61 -14.85 10.36 -24.32
N GLY A 62 -15.35 10.89 -23.23
CA GLY A 62 -16.78 11.07 -22.98
C GLY A 62 -17.50 9.85 -22.42
N SER A 63 -16.82 8.70 -22.25
CA SER A 63 -17.39 7.54 -21.56
C SER A 63 -17.57 7.83 -20.08
N GLU A 64 -18.66 7.32 -19.49
CA GLU A 64 -18.92 7.42 -18.07
C GLU A 64 -18.26 6.25 -17.32
N ARG A 65 -17.67 6.56 -16.17
CA ARG A 65 -17.07 5.61 -15.24
C ARG A 65 -17.70 5.75 -13.86
N ASP A 66 -18.30 4.70 -13.37
CA ASP A 66 -18.79 4.66 -12.01
C ASP A 66 -17.66 4.41 -11.00
N VAL A 67 -17.63 5.21 -9.94
CA VAL A 67 -16.80 4.98 -8.77
C VAL A 67 -17.61 4.12 -7.79
N VAL A 68 -17.21 2.87 -7.65
CA VAL A 68 -17.95 1.89 -6.87
C VAL A 68 -17.20 1.58 -5.58
N VAL A 69 -17.80 1.84 -4.44
CA VAL A 69 -17.26 1.36 -3.16
C VAL A 69 -17.51 -0.14 -3.07
N SER A 70 -16.45 -0.91 -3.10
CA SER A 70 -16.53 -2.35 -2.97
C SER A 70 -16.98 -2.74 -1.56
N GLY A 71 -18.21 -3.25 -1.46
CA GLY A 71 -18.66 -3.92 -0.26
C GLY A 71 -17.96 -5.26 -0.10
N ARG A 72 -16.76 -5.29 0.41
CA ARG A 72 -15.95 -6.52 0.59
C ARG A 72 -16.71 -7.65 1.31
N LYS A 73 -17.73 -7.34 2.09
CA LYS A 73 -18.53 -8.32 2.83
C LYS A 73 -19.61 -9.00 1.99
N ASP A 74 -20.02 -8.38 0.90
CA ASP A 74 -21.15 -8.79 0.07
C ASP A 74 -20.77 -9.05 -1.39
N ALA A 75 -19.47 -8.97 -1.70
CA ALA A 75 -18.97 -9.24 -3.03
C ALA A 75 -19.12 -10.73 -3.32
N ASP A 76 -20.17 -11.10 -4.03
CA ASP A 76 -20.35 -12.44 -4.57
C ASP A 76 -19.49 -12.60 -5.83
N TYR A 77 -18.23 -12.96 -5.63
CA TYR A 77 -17.29 -13.22 -6.71
C TYR A 77 -17.67 -14.42 -7.58
N SER A 78 -18.63 -15.26 -7.15
CA SER A 78 -19.11 -16.39 -7.94
C SER A 78 -19.87 -15.95 -9.18
N ASN A 79 -20.37 -14.72 -9.19
CA ASN A 79 -21.08 -14.10 -10.29
C ASN A 79 -20.22 -13.16 -11.15
N PHE A 80 -18.92 -13.31 -11.12
CA PHE A 80 -18.00 -12.61 -12.02
C PHE A 80 -17.97 -13.32 -13.38
N PRO A 81 -19.03 -13.22 -14.17
CA PRO A 81 -19.09 -13.99 -15.40
C PRO A 81 -18.19 -13.38 -16.45
N GLU A 82 -18.10 -12.11 -16.45
CA GLU A 82 -17.38 -11.37 -17.46
C GLU A 82 -17.11 -9.98 -16.93
N VAL A 83 -15.99 -9.43 -17.31
CA VAL A 83 -15.44 -8.10 -16.96
C VAL A 83 -16.45 -6.94 -17.02
N LYS A 84 -17.58 -7.13 -17.67
CA LYS A 84 -18.57 -6.10 -17.92
C LYS A 84 -19.40 -5.68 -16.69
N ASP A 85 -19.39 -6.45 -15.62
CA ASP A 85 -20.20 -6.20 -14.42
C ASP A 85 -19.39 -5.71 -13.21
N TYR A 86 -18.30 -5.03 -13.51
CA TYR A 86 -17.44 -4.44 -12.50
C TYR A 86 -18.18 -3.52 -11.56
N GLY A 87 -19.13 -2.73 -12.10
CA GLY A 87 -19.98 -1.83 -11.35
C GLY A 87 -21.06 -2.48 -10.48
N SER A 88 -21.27 -3.81 -10.58
CA SER A 88 -22.28 -4.49 -9.74
C SER A 88 -21.81 -4.87 -8.35
N ARG A 89 -20.53 -4.59 -8.02
CA ARG A 89 -19.88 -5.03 -6.79
C ARG A 89 -20.18 -4.21 -5.56
N GLY A 90 -20.85 -3.10 -5.67
CA GLY A 90 -21.00 -2.21 -4.55
C GLY A 90 -21.97 -1.08 -4.77
N ILE A 91 -21.83 -0.07 -3.95
CA ILE A 91 -22.62 1.15 -4.03
C ILE A 91 -21.87 2.13 -4.92
N VAL A 92 -22.53 2.61 -5.98
CA VAL A 92 -22.00 3.72 -6.79
C VAL A 92 -22.04 4.98 -5.94
N MET A 93 -20.87 5.53 -5.66
CA MET A 93 -20.72 6.74 -4.84
C MET A 93 -20.63 7.99 -5.71
N ASP A 94 -20.07 7.85 -6.91
CA ASP A 94 -19.91 8.94 -7.85
C ASP A 94 -19.81 8.37 -9.28
N THR A 95 -19.94 9.24 -10.26
CA THR A 95 -19.70 8.93 -11.66
C THR A 95 -18.89 10.06 -12.26
N TYR A 96 -17.79 9.74 -12.91
CA TYR A 96 -17.02 10.74 -13.65
C TYR A 96 -17.01 10.43 -15.15
N VAL A 97 -16.86 11.47 -15.92
CA VAL A 97 -16.74 11.39 -17.38
C VAL A 97 -15.26 11.47 -17.75
N ASN A 98 -14.78 10.52 -18.52
CA ASN A 98 -13.42 10.56 -19.03
C ASN A 98 -13.24 11.77 -19.96
N ASP A 99 -12.31 12.63 -19.66
CA ASP A 99 -11.95 13.82 -20.43
C ASP A 99 -10.96 13.54 -21.58
N LYS A 100 -10.55 12.27 -21.69
CA LYS A 100 -9.66 11.73 -22.73
C LYS A 100 -9.89 10.23 -22.87
N ASP A 101 -9.33 9.62 -23.93
CA ASP A 101 -9.27 8.17 -24.04
C ASP A 101 -8.51 7.56 -22.86
N THR A 102 -9.05 6.49 -22.29
CA THR A 102 -8.39 5.77 -21.20
C THR A 102 -7.39 4.75 -21.73
N TYR A 103 -6.49 4.31 -20.88
CA TYR A 103 -5.57 3.21 -21.18
C TYR A 103 -6.18 1.86 -20.78
N GLN A 104 -5.87 0.81 -21.54
CA GLN A 104 -6.16 -0.54 -21.10
C GLN A 104 -5.24 -0.95 -19.96
N TYR A 105 -5.77 -1.76 -19.04
CA TYR A 105 -4.99 -2.21 -17.88
C TYR A 105 -5.35 -3.64 -17.45
N LEU A 106 -4.49 -4.22 -16.64
CA LEU A 106 -4.70 -5.50 -15.99
C LEU A 106 -5.33 -5.28 -14.61
N HIS A 107 -6.58 -5.68 -14.48
CA HIS A 107 -7.30 -5.69 -13.24
C HIS A 107 -7.13 -7.01 -12.51
N ALA A 108 -6.95 -6.93 -11.22
CA ALA A 108 -7.06 -8.01 -10.26
C ALA A 108 -7.84 -7.48 -9.05
N MET A 109 -7.83 -8.17 -7.93
CA MET A 109 -8.34 -7.59 -6.69
C MET A 109 -7.67 -6.24 -6.38
N TYR A 110 -6.37 -6.16 -6.65
CA TYR A 110 -5.60 -4.93 -6.67
C TYR A 110 -4.97 -4.82 -8.06
N SER A 111 -5.39 -3.84 -8.83
CA SER A 111 -4.93 -3.67 -10.21
C SER A 111 -3.48 -3.22 -10.27
N PHE A 112 -2.71 -3.73 -11.23
CA PHE A 112 -1.26 -3.64 -11.10
C PHE A 112 -0.49 -3.15 -12.31
N ALA A 113 -1.06 -3.07 -13.52
CA ALA A 113 -0.31 -2.60 -14.68
C ALA A 113 -1.21 -2.07 -15.80
N ASN A 114 -0.76 -1.03 -16.51
CA ASN A 114 -1.40 -0.55 -17.72
C ASN A 114 -0.48 -0.66 -18.95
N GLU A 115 -1.04 -0.38 -20.13
CA GLU A 115 -0.33 -0.45 -21.42
C GLU A 115 0.79 0.58 -21.57
N LYS A 116 0.86 1.59 -20.73
CA LYS A 116 1.94 2.58 -20.69
C LYS A 116 3.14 2.14 -19.86
N GLY A 117 3.01 0.99 -19.17
CA GLY A 117 4.04 0.45 -18.29
C GLY A 117 4.03 1.03 -16.89
N VAL A 118 2.96 1.73 -16.50
CA VAL A 118 2.74 2.07 -15.09
C VAL A 118 2.33 0.81 -14.34
N THR A 119 3.01 0.52 -13.24
CA THR A 119 2.70 -0.61 -12.34
C THR A 119 2.41 -0.10 -10.94
N MET A 120 1.50 -0.79 -10.22
CA MET A 120 1.13 -0.48 -8.85
C MET A 120 1.00 -1.76 -8.04
N ASN A 121 1.39 -1.68 -6.77
CA ASN A 121 1.17 -2.77 -5.81
C ASN A 121 0.91 -2.15 -4.44
N GLU A 122 0.01 -2.75 -3.67
CA GLU A 122 -0.45 -2.23 -2.39
C GLU A 122 -0.07 -3.12 -1.21
N SER A 123 -0.12 -2.53 -0.03
CA SER A 123 -0.02 -3.22 1.25
C SER A 123 -0.88 -2.51 2.29
N THR A 124 -2.00 -3.13 2.67
CA THR A 124 -2.91 -2.58 3.67
C THR A 124 -2.22 -2.42 5.00
N CYS A 125 -2.19 -1.20 5.51
CA CYS A 125 -1.54 -0.82 6.76
C CYS A 125 -2.53 -0.74 7.92
N GLY A 126 -2.08 -0.31 9.09
CA GLY A 126 -2.90 -0.31 10.29
C GLY A 126 -2.91 1.02 11.05
N TRP A 127 -4.02 1.26 11.70
CA TRP A 127 -4.19 2.33 12.69
C TRP A 127 -3.95 1.82 14.11
N THR A 128 -3.50 2.70 14.99
CA THR A 128 -3.72 2.53 16.43
C THR A 128 -5.21 2.71 16.75
N THR A 129 -5.65 2.36 17.95
CA THR A 129 -7.04 2.57 18.36
C THR A 129 -7.44 4.04 18.30
N GLU A 130 -6.56 4.96 18.68
CA GLU A 130 -6.79 6.40 18.63
C GLU A 130 -6.93 6.91 17.20
N GLN A 131 -5.98 6.57 16.33
CA GLN A 131 -6.01 6.92 14.92
C GLN A 131 -7.27 6.39 14.24
N ARG A 132 -7.64 5.14 14.52
CA ARG A 132 -8.87 4.53 13.99
C ARG A 132 -10.13 5.28 14.43
N THR A 133 -10.18 5.75 15.67
CA THR A 133 -11.33 6.50 16.19
C THR A 133 -11.49 7.82 15.46
N ILE A 134 -10.38 8.49 15.12
CA ILE A 134 -10.41 9.79 14.47
C ILE A 134 -10.56 9.63 12.95
N LEU A 135 -9.67 8.86 12.32
CA LEU A 135 -9.62 8.75 10.85
C LEU A 135 -10.71 7.85 10.27
N GLY A 136 -11.14 6.84 11.02
CA GLY A 136 -12.19 5.92 10.59
C GLY A 136 -13.60 6.50 10.60
N GLU A 137 -13.79 7.73 11.12
CA GLU A 137 -15.06 8.47 11.04
C GLU A 137 -15.22 9.25 9.72
N TYR A 138 -14.14 9.38 8.94
CA TYR A 138 -14.20 10.06 7.66
C TYR A 138 -14.65 9.09 6.57
N GLU A 139 -15.77 9.40 5.95
CA GLU A 139 -16.31 8.65 4.82
C GLU A 139 -15.86 9.33 3.53
N GLY A 140 -14.83 8.77 2.91
CA GLY A 140 -14.38 9.18 1.58
C GLY A 140 -15.04 8.35 0.48
N ILE A 141 -14.77 8.69 -0.78
CA ILE A 141 -15.25 7.96 -1.94
C ILE A 141 -14.26 6.86 -2.34
N TRP A 142 -12.96 7.18 -2.33
CA TRP A 142 -11.93 6.37 -2.93
C TRP A 142 -11.39 5.30 -1.96
N ASP A 143 -11.46 4.05 -2.36
CA ASP A 143 -10.69 2.96 -1.76
C ASP A 143 -9.48 2.58 -2.64
N CYS A 144 -8.70 1.62 -2.18
CA CYS A 144 -7.47 1.21 -2.84
C CYS A 144 -7.74 0.67 -4.25
N ASP A 145 -8.69 -0.24 -4.39
CA ASP A 145 -8.98 -0.94 -5.64
C ASP A 145 -9.42 0.04 -6.73
N MET A 146 -10.38 0.91 -6.38
CA MET A 146 -10.94 1.87 -7.32
C MET A 146 -9.94 2.96 -7.71
N LEU A 147 -9.13 3.40 -6.75
CA LEU A 147 -8.16 4.45 -7.02
C LEU A 147 -7.02 3.95 -7.90
N GLN A 148 -6.58 2.70 -7.71
CA GLN A 148 -5.61 2.05 -8.60
C GLN A 148 -6.18 1.88 -10.00
N ASP A 149 -7.42 1.39 -10.15
CA ASP A 149 -8.11 1.30 -11.44
C ASP A 149 -8.13 2.63 -12.16
N ALA A 150 -8.63 3.66 -11.47
CA ALA A 150 -8.76 4.99 -12.05
C ALA A 150 -7.40 5.60 -12.45
N ALA A 151 -6.35 5.38 -11.64
CA ALA A 151 -5.01 5.84 -11.95
C ALA A 151 -4.42 5.10 -13.16
N LEU A 152 -4.58 3.77 -13.25
CA LEU A 152 -4.08 2.97 -14.37
C LEU A 152 -4.81 3.31 -15.68
N GLU A 153 -6.09 3.67 -15.62
CA GLU A 153 -6.86 4.14 -16.77
C GLU A 153 -6.38 5.49 -17.30
N ASN A 154 -5.90 6.37 -16.43
CA ASN A 154 -5.71 7.78 -16.74
C ASN A 154 -4.26 8.25 -16.82
N CYS A 155 -3.30 7.51 -16.26
CA CYS A 155 -1.94 7.97 -16.08
C CYS A 155 -0.94 7.18 -16.93
N ALA A 156 -0.01 7.89 -17.57
CA ALA A 156 1.02 7.31 -18.41
C ALA A 156 2.38 7.20 -17.71
N THR A 157 2.53 7.82 -16.55
CA THR A 157 3.75 7.80 -15.75
C THR A 157 3.44 7.60 -14.27
N ALA A 158 4.43 7.13 -13.51
CA ALA A 158 4.30 6.95 -12.07
C ALA A 158 3.98 8.28 -11.34
N LYS A 159 4.63 9.37 -11.75
CA LYS A 159 4.38 10.69 -11.16
C LYS A 159 2.96 11.19 -11.45
N GLU A 160 2.46 11.06 -12.68
CA GLU A 160 1.07 11.39 -13.01
C GLU A 160 0.09 10.60 -12.15
N ALA A 161 0.38 9.32 -11.90
CA ALA A 161 -0.46 8.48 -11.03
C ALA A 161 -0.47 8.96 -9.58
N VAL A 162 0.68 9.32 -9.01
CA VAL A 162 0.79 9.92 -7.67
C VAL A 162 -0.02 11.22 -7.57
N GLU A 163 0.14 12.12 -8.55
CA GLU A 163 -0.58 13.40 -8.59
C GLU A 163 -2.09 13.20 -8.73
N PHE A 164 -2.51 12.29 -9.60
CA PHE A 164 -3.92 11.92 -9.80
C PHE A 164 -4.55 11.35 -8.53
N MET A 165 -3.91 10.33 -7.95
CA MET A 165 -4.41 9.66 -6.74
C MET A 165 -4.49 10.64 -5.56
N GLY A 166 -3.45 11.44 -5.38
CA GLY A 166 -3.41 12.46 -4.33
C GLY A 166 -4.51 13.51 -4.49
N ALA A 167 -4.74 14.00 -5.71
CA ALA A 167 -5.82 14.96 -5.99
C ALA A 167 -7.20 14.36 -5.69
N LYS A 168 -7.44 13.10 -6.08
CA LYS A 168 -8.71 12.41 -5.80
C LYS A 168 -8.96 12.25 -4.31
N ILE A 169 -7.95 11.88 -3.53
CA ILE A 169 -8.06 11.78 -2.07
C ILE A 169 -8.29 13.17 -1.46
N SER A 170 -7.54 14.18 -1.87
CA SER A 170 -7.70 15.55 -1.34
C SER A 170 -9.09 16.12 -1.61
N GLU A 171 -9.69 15.80 -2.76
CA GLU A 171 -11.00 16.32 -3.16
C GLU A 171 -12.17 15.54 -2.55
N GLN A 172 -12.09 14.20 -2.52
CA GLN A 172 -13.25 13.33 -2.26
C GLN A 172 -13.03 12.35 -1.11
N GLY A 173 -11.84 12.33 -0.54
CA GLY A 173 -11.52 11.53 0.64
C GLY A 173 -11.22 10.06 0.36
N TRP A 174 -10.52 9.46 1.30
CA TRP A 174 -10.17 8.05 1.34
C TRP A 174 -11.17 7.25 2.16
N ASN A 175 -11.58 6.09 1.63
CA ASN A 175 -12.49 5.16 2.28
C ASN A 175 -11.80 3.80 2.46
N GLY A 176 -11.29 3.54 3.63
CA GLY A 176 -10.65 2.26 3.93
C GLY A 176 -9.54 2.40 4.97
N TRP A 177 -8.82 1.31 5.16
CA TRP A 177 -7.63 1.27 6.00
C TRP A 177 -6.50 2.09 5.37
N PRO A 178 -5.48 2.48 6.15
CA PRO A 178 -4.27 3.05 5.55
C PRO A 178 -3.65 2.08 4.56
N GLU A 179 -3.11 2.61 3.49
CA GLU A 179 -2.45 1.83 2.44
C GLU A 179 -1.07 2.39 2.12
N CYS A 180 -0.12 1.50 1.87
CA CYS A 180 1.14 1.83 1.23
C CYS A 180 1.12 1.27 -0.18
N ILE A 181 1.24 2.11 -1.19
CA ILE A 181 1.17 1.75 -2.60
C ILE A 181 2.50 2.09 -3.26
N ILE A 182 3.14 1.10 -3.88
CA ILE A 182 4.28 1.33 -4.75
C ILE A 182 3.79 1.58 -6.16
N ILE A 183 4.29 2.62 -6.78
CA ILE A 183 3.94 3.04 -8.13
C ILE A 183 5.23 3.18 -8.94
N ALA A 184 5.34 2.48 -10.06
CA ALA A 184 6.51 2.53 -10.90
C ALA A 184 6.16 2.68 -12.38
N ASP A 185 7.09 3.23 -13.14
CA ASP A 185 7.11 3.20 -14.60
C ASP A 185 8.52 2.79 -15.09
N GLY A 186 8.85 3.00 -16.34
CA GLY A 186 10.18 2.66 -16.87
C GLY A 186 11.35 3.45 -16.26
N THR A 187 11.09 4.52 -15.50
CA THR A 187 12.08 5.46 -14.99
C THR A 187 11.99 5.73 -13.50
N ASP A 188 10.79 5.89 -12.98
CA ASP A 188 10.53 6.34 -11.63
C ASP A 188 9.89 5.25 -10.77
N LEU A 189 10.19 5.29 -9.49
CA LEU A 189 9.59 4.49 -8.44
C LEU A 189 9.13 5.42 -7.33
N TRP A 190 7.86 5.32 -6.93
CA TRP A 190 7.26 6.13 -5.87
C TRP A 190 6.65 5.23 -4.80
N ALA A 191 6.79 5.62 -3.54
CA ALA A 191 5.97 5.11 -2.46
C ALA A 191 4.91 6.16 -2.12
N PHE A 192 3.65 5.72 -2.13
CA PHE A 192 2.47 6.54 -1.85
C PHE A 192 1.75 5.96 -0.64
N GLU A 193 1.39 6.79 0.31
CA GLU A 193 0.64 6.37 1.49
C GLU A 193 -0.65 7.18 1.63
N ALA A 194 -1.79 6.47 1.70
CA ALA A 194 -3.10 7.01 2.07
C ALA A 194 -3.40 6.65 3.52
N TYR A 195 -3.87 7.60 4.32
CA TYR A 195 -3.99 7.40 5.76
C TYR A 195 -5.42 7.41 6.29
N GLY A 196 -6.35 7.98 5.55
CA GLY A 196 -7.74 8.22 5.96
C GLY A 196 -8.14 9.69 5.80
N GLY A 197 -9.43 9.95 5.66
CA GLY A 197 -9.91 11.27 5.31
C GLY A 197 -9.28 11.77 4.02
N ASN A 198 -8.72 12.98 4.04
CA ASN A 198 -8.02 13.54 2.87
C ASN A 198 -6.49 13.45 2.98
N MET A 199 -5.97 12.66 3.95
CA MET A 199 -4.55 12.65 4.31
C MET A 199 -3.77 11.63 3.50
N TRP A 200 -2.76 12.08 2.77
CA TRP A 200 -1.85 11.26 1.97
C TRP A 200 -0.50 11.95 1.78
N CYS A 201 0.54 11.16 1.60
CA CYS A 201 1.82 11.65 1.09
C CYS A 201 2.51 10.60 0.22
N ALA A 202 3.49 11.04 -0.55
CA ALA A 202 4.28 10.19 -1.42
C ALA A 202 5.70 10.73 -1.58
N PHE A 203 6.68 9.84 -1.73
CA PHE A 203 8.03 10.23 -2.10
C PHE A 203 8.57 9.39 -3.24
N ARG A 204 9.44 9.98 -4.04
CA ARG A 204 10.17 9.29 -5.10
C ARG A 204 11.31 8.50 -4.47
N VAL A 205 11.24 7.19 -4.60
CA VAL A 205 12.30 6.29 -4.12
C VAL A 205 13.56 6.51 -4.97
N PRO A 206 14.75 6.61 -4.36
CA PRO A 206 16.00 6.78 -5.11
C PRO A 206 16.21 5.69 -6.15
N ASP A 207 16.81 6.04 -7.29
CA ASP A 207 17.03 5.12 -8.42
C ASP A 207 17.87 3.89 -8.06
N ASP A 208 18.75 4.00 -7.08
CA ASP A 208 19.64 2.96 -6.58
C ASP A 208 19.13 2.22 -5.35
N ALA A 209 17.86 2.44 -4.98
CA ALA A 209 17.27 1.90 -3.77
C ALA A 209 16.37 0.68 -4.01
N PHE A 210 16.21 -0.11 -2.96
CA PHE A 210 15.21 -1.15 -2.77
C PHE A 210 14.25 -0.72 -1.67
N PHE A 211 12.98 -0.57 -2.00
CA PHE A 211 11.89 -0.26 -1.07
C PHE A 211 11.09 -1.52 -0.73
N PHE A 212 10.55 -1.57 0.47
CA PHE A 212 9.73 -2.67 0.94
C PHE A 212 8.71 -2.20 1.99
N CYS A 213 7.57 -2.85 2.03
CA CYS A 213 6.53 -2.60 3.04
C CYS A 213 5.76 -3.89 3.33
N ALA A 214 5.51 -4.14 4.61
CA ALA A 214 4.78 -5.29 5.10
C ALA A 214 3.63 -4.87 6.03
N ASN A 215 2.58 -4.32 5.44
CA ASN A 215 1.36 -3.85 6.13
C ASN A 215 1.61 -2.74 7.18
N ARG A 216 2.67 -1.97 7.01
CA ARG A 216 2.99 -0.81 7.85
C ARG A 216 3.31 0.39 6.98
N CYS A 217 2.71 1.52 7.27
CA CYS A 217 3.14 2.77 6.64
C CYS A 217 4.58 3.11 7.04
N ARG A 218 5.36 3.58 6.09
CA ARG A 218 6.81 3.71 6.20
C ARG A 218 7.34 5.13 6.08
N ILE A 219 6.57 6.07 5.47
CA ILE A 219 7.03 7.45 5.23
C ILE A 219 7.13 8.18 6.57
N ASP A 220 8.34 8.27 7.09
CA ASP A 220 8.67 8.76 8.43
C ASP A 220 9.35 10.14 8.44
N PHE A 221 9.31 10.84 7.32
CA PHE A 221 9.86 12.18 7.17
C PHE A 221 8.86 13.10 6.47
N TRP A 222 9.04 14.38 6.64
CA TRP A 222 8.24 15.42 6.00
C TRP A 222 9.12 16.37 5.20
N GLU A 223 8.72 16.60 3.98
CA GLU A 223 9.24 17.67 3.15
C GLU A 223 8.10 18.54 2.62
N GLU A 224 8.40 19.77 2.23
CA GLU A 224 7.44 20.56 1.45
C GLU A 224 7.32 19.97 0.04
N ASN A 225 6.15 20.15 -0.59
CA ASN A 225 5.91 19.62 -1.93
C ASN A 225 7.01 20.03 -2.91
N SER A 226 7.54 19.04 -3.61
CA SER A 226 8.66 19.17 -4.54
C SER A 226 8.50 18.19 -5.70
N ASP A 227 9.49 18.09 -6.58
CA ASP A 227 9.49 17.07 -7.63
C ASP A 227 9.68 15.64 -7.12
N THR A 228 10.08 15.47 -5.88
CA THR A 228 10.38 14.17 -5.25
C THR A 228 9.57 13.87 -3.99
N TYR A 229 8.75 14.80 -3.53
CA TYR A 229 7.86 14.63 -2.38
C TYR A 229 6.55 15.39 -2.59
N LEU A 230 5.44 14.69 -2.48
CA LEU A 230 4.09 15.24 -2.64
C LEU A 230 3.22 14.83 -1.45
N ALA A 231 2.36 15.74 -0.98
CA ALA A 231 1.47 15.48 0.13
C ALA A 231 0.27 16.42 0.11
N ASP A 232 -0.81 16.03 0.78
CA ASP A 232 -1.90 16.97 1.03
C ASP A 232 -1.39 18.15 1.90
N PRO A 233 -1.60 19.39 1.48
CA PRO A 233 -1.06 20.56 2.17
C PRO A 233 -1.65 20.77 3.57
N ASN A 234 -2.77 20.14 3.89
CA ASN A 234 -3.47 20.31 5.16
C ASN A 234 -3.06 19.29 6.22
N MET A 235 -2.18 18.33 5.92
CA MET A 235 -1.85 17.23 6.83
C MET A 235 -1.43 17.69 8.22
N LYS A 236 -0.50 18.65 8.31
CA LYS A 236 -0.04 19.15 9.61
C LYS A 236 -1.13 19.88 10.39
N GLN A 237 -1.94 20.68 9.70
CA GLN A 237 -3.04 21.40 10.33
C GLN A 237 -4.12 20.42 10.81
N PHE A 238 -4.48 19.43 10.00
CA PHE A 238 -5.41 18.37 10.39
C PHE A 238 -4.91 17.60 11.62
N ALA A 239 -3.62 17.26 11.66
CA ALA A 239 -3.03 16.56 12.80
C ALA A 239 -3.07 17.39 14.09
N LEU A 240 -2.85 18.70 14.01
CA LEU A 240 -3.00 19.62 15.14
C LEU A 240 -4.45 19.74 15.60
N ASP A 241 -5.39 19.92 14.68
CA ASP A 241 -6.82 20.11 14.97
C ASP A 241 -7.45 18.86 15.59
N THR A 242 -6.98 17.69 15.22
CA THR A 242 -7.48 16.40 15.73
C THR A 242 -6.70 15.89 16.95
N GLY A 243 -5.58 16.51 17.29
CA GLY A 243 -4.71 16.10 18.40
C GLY A 243 -3.83 14.90 18.12
N LEU A 244 -3.79 14.41 16.87
CA LEU A 244 -2.87 13.32 16.46
C LEU A 244 -1.40 13.75 16.50
N TRP A 245 -1.14 15.05 16.46
CA TRP A 245 0.17 15.65 16.65
C TRP A 245 0.03 16.93 17.47
N ASN A 246 0.96 17.18 18.38
CA ASN A 246 0.94 18.35 19.28
C ASN A 246 1.73 19.57 18.75
N GLY A 247 2.31 19.46 17.55
CA GLY A 247 3.16 20.51 16.97
C GLY A 247 4.61 20.49 17.44
N GLU A 248 5.01 19.54 18.27
CA GLU A 248 6.38 19.41 18.78
C GLU A 248 7.11 18.25 18.11
N GLY A 249 8.43 18.39 17.93
CA GLY A 249 9.27 17.39 17.31
C GLY A 249 9.10 17.30 15.77
N GLU A 250 9.66 16.28 15.19
CA GLU A 250 9.56 16.00 13.75
C GLU A 250 8.16 15.50 13.41
N PHE A 251 7.62 16.00 12.30
CA PHE A 251 6.37 15.50 11.76
C PHE A 251 6.64 14.25 10.90
N ARG A 252 6.24 13.10 11.42
CA ARG A 252 6.44 11.79 10.78
C ARG A 252 5.09 11.23 10.37
N PRO A 253 4.68 11.34 9.10
CA PRO A 253 3.32 10.99 8.64
C PRO A 253 2.86 9.59 9.07
N CYS A 254 3.68 8.55 8.87
CA CYS A 254 3.32 7.18 9.27
C CYS A 254 3.05 7.05 10.78
N GLN A 255 3.79 7.77 11.63
CA GLN A 255 3.59 7.77 13.08
C GLN A 255 2.31 8.51 13.47
N VAL A 256 2.07 9.66 12.84
CA VAL A 256 0.93 10.52 13.14
C VAL A 256 -0.37 9.88 12.69
N PHE A 257 -0.39 9.21 11.52
CA PHE A 257 -1.63 8.78 10.89
C PHE A 257 -1.83 7.27 10.81
N ALA A 258 -0.78 6.45 10.86
CA ALA A 258 -0.88 5.01 10.64
C ALA A 258 0.19 4.20 11.39
N ALA A 259 0.29 4.39 12.70
CA ALA A 259 1.28 3.73 13.56
C ALA A 259 0.86 2.32 14.04
N GLY A 260 -0.06 1.65 13.34
CA GLY A 260 -0.52 0.30 13.67
C GLY A 260 0.35 -0.81 13.08
N ASN A 261 -0.09 -2.06 13.25
CA ASN A 261 0.51 -3.27 12.65
C ASN A 261 1.96 -3.54 13.04
N ASN A 262 2.29 -3.42 14.34
CA ASN A 262 3.63 -3.69 14.88
C ASN A 262 3.82 -5.14 15.35
N SER A 263 3.05 -6.09 14.79
CA SER A 263 3.19 -7.50 15.11
C SER A 263 4.41 -8.12 14.41
N PHE A 264 4.88 -9.25 14.92
CA PHE A 264 5.94 -10.03 14.27
C PHE A 264 5.64 -10.35 12.80
N SER A 265 4.37 -10.62 12.47
CA SER A 265 3.98 -10.90 11.08
C SER A 265 4.29 -9.75 10.11
N CYS A 266 4.28 -8.51 10.58
CA CYS A 266 4.65 -7.33 9.79
C CYS A 266 6.15 -7.02 9.93
N VAL A 267 6.60 -6.76 11.15
CA VAL A 267 7.98 -6.38 11.44
C VAL A 267 8.99 -7.45 11.03
N GLY A 268 8.64 -8.72 11.21
CA GLY A 268 9.50 -9.85 10.84
C GLY A 268 9.76 -9.95 9.33
N ARG A 269 8.76 -9.69 8.49
CA ARG A 269 8.93 -9.65 7.03
C ARG A 269 9.84 -8.51 6.59
N GLU A 270 9.70 -7.33 7.18
CA GLU A 270 10.59 -6.21 6.93
C GLU A 270 12.01 -6.50 7.41
N TRP A 271 12.16 -7.08 8.60
CA TRP A 271 13.46 -7.53 9.10
C TRP A 271 14.13 -8.53 8.16
N ARG A 272 13.38 -9.52 7.63
CA ARG A 272 13.90 -10.48 6.64
C ARG A 272 14.31 -9.80 5.34
N ALA A 273 13.57 -8.82 4.86
CA ALA A 273 13.97 -8.05 3.68
C ALA A 273 15.33 -7.38 3.89
N VAL A 274 15.57 -6.75 5.05
CA VAL A 274 16.87 -6.17 5.39
C VAL A 274 17.96 -7.23 5.48
N CYS A 275 17.66 -8.41 6.01
CA CYS A 275 18.62 -9.51 6.12
C CYS A 275 18.99 -10.14 4.76
N ASN A 276 18.03 -10.23 3.84
CA ASN A 276 18.19 -10.95 2.57
C ASN A 276 18.80 -10.10 1.46
N ILE A 277 18.74 -8.79 1.57
CA ILE A 277 19.40 -7.85 0.66
C ILE A 277 20.71 -7.40 1.29
N GLU A 278 21.84 -7.64 0.63
CA GLU A 278 23.13 -7.15 1.11
C GLU A 278 23.18 -5.61 1.06
N ASN A 279 23.35 -5.00 2.22
CA ASN A 279 23.35 -3.56 2.45
C ASN A 279 24.12 -3.23 3.74
N GLU A 280 24.25 -1.95 4.06
CA GLU A 280 24.99 -1.51 5.27
C GLU A 280 24.40 -2.00 6.61
N TYR A 281 23.10 -2.36 6.65
CA TYR A 281 22.41 -2.81 7.86
C TYR A 281 22.35 -4.33 7.98
N SER A 282 22.55 -5.09 6.91
CA SER A 282 22.24 -6.53 6.84
C SER A 282 23.00 -7.37 7.87
N GLU A 283 24.26 -7.08 8.14
CA GLU A 283 25.05 -7.79 9.16
C GLU A 283 24.51 -7.56 10.58
N ALA A 284 24.19 -6.30 10.92
CA ALA A 284 23.64 -5.94 12.22
C ALA A 284 22.24 -6.56 12.44
N PHE A 285 21.42 -6.59 11.40
CA PHE A 285 20.08 -7.18 11.45
C PHE A 285 20.13 -8.71 11.59
N ARG A 286 20.99 -9.39 10.84
CA ARG A 286 21.20 -10.85 10.98
C ARG A 286 21.74 -11.24 12.36
N ALA A 287 22.56 -10.40 12.98
CA ALA A 287 23.10 -10.64 14.32
C ALA A 287 22.08 -10.39 15.44
N ASN A 288 20.90 -9.84 15.17
CA ASN A 288 19.93 -9.44 16.18
C ASN A 288 18.49 -9.77 15.76
N GLU A 289 18.09 -11.03 15.97
CA GLU A 289 16.72 -11.51 15.71
C GLU A 289 15.67 -10.81 16.60
N ASP A 290 16.06 -10.29 17.75
CA ASP A 290 15.15 -9.55 18.64
C ASP A 290 14.59 -8.30 17.98
N LEU A 291 15.25 -7.74 16.95
CA LEU A 291 14.73 -6.63 16.17
C LEU A 291 13.36 -6.94 15.55
N ALA A 292 13.15 -8.16 15.08
CA ALA A 292 11.88 -8.60 14.52
C ALA A 292 10.76 -8.69 15.54
N LEU A 293 11.09 -8.83 16.83
CA LEU A 293 10.14 -9.07 17.92
C LEU A 293 9.82 -7.81 18.72
N THR A 294 10.76 -6.87 18.79
CA THR A 294 10.71 -5.75 19.75
C THR A 294 10.62 -4.39 19.09
N LYS A 295 10.88 -4.30 17.79
CA LYS A 295 10.84 -3.03 17.07
C LYS A 295 9.44 -2.46 17.00
N THR A 296 9.33 -1.20 17.36
CA THR A 296 8.13 -0.38 17.19
C THR A 296 8.29 0.50 15.94
N PRO A 297 7.25 1.21 15.50
CA PRO A 297 7.37 2.15 14.37
C PRO A 297 8.44 3.23 14.57
N ASP A 298 8.81 3.51 15.83
CA ASP A 298 9.84 4.51 16.19
C ASP A 298 11.27 3.98 16.06
N ASP A 299 11.42 2.69 15.79
CA ASP A 299 12.73 2.07 15.71
C ASP A 299 13.35 2.18 14.30
N ASP A 300 14.67 2.25 14.24
CA ASP A 300 15.50 2.55 13.08
C ASP A 300 15.50 1.44 11.99
N PHE A 301 14.32 1.05 11.52
CA PHE A 301 14.24 0.30 10.27
C PHE A 301 14.46 1.27 9.11
N PRO A 302 15.40 0.99 8.23
CA PRO A 302 15.64 1.87 7.08
C PRO A 302 14.39 1.94 6.20
N LEU A 303 14.02 3.14 5.76
CA LEU A 303 12.86 3.35 4.88
C LEU A 303 13.03 2.62 3.55
N TYR A 304 14.25 2.59 3.04
CA TYR A 304 14.70 1.83 1.88
C TYR A 304 16.15 1.37 2.09
N LEU A 305 16.61 0.45 1.28
CA LEU A 305 17.98 -0.05 1.31
C LEU A 305 18.74 0.42 0.06
N ILE A 306 20.02 0.70 0.20
CA ILE A 306 20.93 0.79 -0.94
C ILE A 306 21.66 -0.55 -1.06
N PRO A 307 21.27 -1.43 -1.98
CA PRO A 307 21.88 -2.75 -2.11
C PRO A 307 23.31 -2.65 -2.62
N THR A 308 24.20 -3.46 -2.06
CA THR A 308 25.61 -3.54 -2.53
C THR A 308 25.74 -4.32 -3.83
N GLU A 309 24.80 -5.20 -4.11
CA GLU A 309 24.70 -5.97 -5.34
C GLU A 309 23.37 -5.71 -6.04
N LYS A 310 23.38 -5.78 -7.37
CA LYS A 310 22.18 -5.57 -8.18
C LYS A 310 21.12 -6.64 -7.90
N ILE A 311 19.87 -6.19 -7.79
CA ILE A 311 18.71 -7.04 -7.55
C ILE A 311 18.18 -7.58 -8.87
N SER A 312 18.01 -8.88 -8.94
CA SER A 312 17.38 -9.58 -10.06
C SER A 312 15.93 -9.93 -9.77
N VAL A 313 15.19 -10.31 -10.81
CA VAL A 313 13.85 -10.89 -10.65
C VAL A 313 13.89 -12.14 -9.75
N GLN A 314 14.95 -12.96 -9.84
CA GLN A 314 15.10 -14.13 -8.97
C GLN A 314 15.27 -13.72 -7.51
N THR A 315 16.01 -12.66 -7.22
CA THR A 315 16.16 -12.12 -5.87
C THR A 315 14.80 -11.73 -5.27
N ILE A 316 13.91 -11.12 -6.08
CA ILE A 316 12.55 -10.78 -5.64
C ILE A 316 11.75 -12.06 -5.32
N PHE A 317 11.81 -13.10 -6.17
CA PHE A 317 11.15 -14.37 -5.89
C PHE A 317 11.66 -15.04 -4.63
N ASP A 318 12.98 -14.99 -4.37
CA ASP A 318 13.60 -15.57 -3.19
C ASP A 318 13.13 -14.84 -1.91
N ILE A 319 12.99 -13.51 -1.96
CA ILE A 319 12.45 -12.72 -0.83
C ILE A 319 10.97 -13.04 -0.60
N CYS A 320 10.16 -13.08 -1.67
CA CYS A 320 8.72 -13.39 -1.55
C CYS A 320 8.47 -14.83 -1.10
N GLY A 321 9.38 -15.75 -1.39
CA GLY A 321 9.32 -17.16 -1.00
C GLY A 321 10.04 -17.49 0.30
N ASP A 322 10.55 -16.51 1.04
CA ASP A 322 11.31 -16.73 2.27
C ASP A 322 10.44 -17.27 3.41
N HIS A 323 10.83 -18.39 3.99
CA HIS A 323 10.14 -19.06 5.08
C HIS A 323 10.83 -18.92 6.46
N TYR A 324 11.73 -17.96 6.60
CA TYR A 324 12.50 -17.72 7.83
C TYR A 324 13.48 -18.86 8.20
N GLU A 325 13.95 -19.62 7.23
CA GLU A 325 14.91 -20.71 7.40
C GLU A 325 16.38 -20.23 7.39
#